data_c7a8a0437037adb9847365bc5a268542
#
_entry.id   c7a8a0437037adb9847365bc5a268542
#
_cell.length_a   1.000
_cell.length_b   1.000
_cell.length_c   1.000
_cell.angle_alpha   90.00
_cell.angle_beta   90.00
_cell.angle_gamma   90.00
#
_symmetry.space_group_name_H-M   'P 1'
#
loop_
_entity.id
_entity.type
_entity.pdbx_description
1 polymer ?
#
loop_
_entity_poly.entity_id
_entity_poly.type
_entity_poly.pdbx_seq_one_letter_code
_entity_poly.pdbx_strand_id
1 'polypeptide(L)'
;MVQIALHTATADSVYDMMNQGLVDIGLFMEPVNTEGLDYIRIMDSDHWVVGMKPDDPLACKEYITRDDLIDKPLILPKRRNVQSELANWFGKDFNKLHIAFISNLGTNAGVMATHGLGYPVSIEGATKYWREDLLVQRRLYPEISASTVIAWRRNIPYSLAVSKFIEEINAFKA
;
A
#
# COMPACT_ATOMS: atom_id res chain seq x y z
N MET A 1 6.99 1.32 31.55
CA MET A 1 6.09 1.82 30.50
C MET A 1 6.90 1.89 29.21
N VAL A 2 6.39 1.40 28.09
CA VAL A 2 7.04 1.48 26.76
C VAL A 2 6.32 2.56 25.98
N GLN A 3 7.06 3.46 25.33
CA GLN A 3 6.52 4.45 24.40
C GLN A 3 6.85 3.99 22.97
N ILE A 4 5.86 3.98 22.08
CA ILE A 4 6.02 3.66 20.67
C ILE A 4 5.92 4.95 19.88
N ALA A 5 6.96 5.26 19.09
CA ALA A 5 6.94 6.34 18.09
C ALA A 5 6.60 5.75 16.73
N LEU A 6 5.57 6.27 16.06
CA LEU A 6 5.13 5.82 14.75
C LEU A 6 5.57 6.82 13.67
N HIS A 7 6.28 6.33 12.66
CA HIS A 7 6.71 7.09 11.49
C HIS A 7 6.06 6.55 10.23
N THR A 8 5.36 7.39 9.49
CA THR A 8 4.76 7.02 8.21
C THR A 8 5.56 7.62 7.06
N ALA A 9 6.10 6.76 6.20
CA ALA A 9 6.91 7.17 5.05
C ALA A 9 6.80 6.15 3.90
N THR A 10 7.50 6.40 2.79
CA THR A 10 7.65 5.38 1.74
C THR A 10 8.50 4.21 2.23
N ALA A 11 8.33 3.03 1.66
CA ALA A 11 9.09 1.86 2.06
C ALA A 11 10.61 2.07 1.96
N ASP A 12 11.07 2.74 0.91
CA ASP A 12 12.51 3.05 0.74
C ASP A 12 13.01 3.97 1.87
N SER A 13 12.23 4.99 2.23
CA SER A 13 12.58 5.88 3.35
C SER A 13 12.57 5.15 4.69
N VAL A 14 11.61 4.25 4.93
CA VAL A 14 11.58 3.43 6.15
C VAL A 14 12.79 2.51 6.20
N TYR A 15 13.15 1.87 5.07
CA TYR A 15 14.33 1.04 4.97
C TYR A 15 15.62 1.82 5.31
N ASP A 16 15.75 3.02 4.76
CA ASP A 16 16.89 3.90 5.07
C ASP A 16 16.93 4.29 6.56
N MET A 17 15.78 4.63 7.14
CA MET A 17 15.67 4.94 8.58
C MET A 17 16.05 3.74 9.44
N MET A 18 15.68 2.52 9.06
CA MET A 18 16.11 1.29 9.74
C MET A 18 17.63 1.10 9.66
N ASN A 19 18.23 1.32 8.50
CA ASN A 19 19.68 1.20 8.31
C ASN A 19 20.46 2.23 9.14
N GLN A 20 19.90 3.41 9.33
CA GLN A 20 20.45 4.47 10.17
C GLN A 20 20.17 4.28 11.67
N GLY A 21 19.36 3.26 12.04
CA GLY A 21 18.97 3.02 13.43
C GLY A 21 17.97 4.05 14.00
N LEU A 22 17.27 4.78 13.13
CA LEU A 22 16.25 5.76 13.52
C LEU A 22 14.91 5.11 13.83
N VAL A 23 14.65 3.92 13.25
CA VAL A 23 13.51 3.07 13.58
C VAL A 23 13.98 1.63 13.75
N ASP A 24 13.37 0.91 14.66
CA ASP A 24 13.74 -0.47 14.98
C ASP A 24 13.02 -1.48 14.09
N ILE A 25 11.77 -1.22 13.77
CA ILE A 25 10.85 -2.14 13.08
C ILE A 25 10.17 -1.40 11.93
N GLY A 26 10.10 -2.05 10.77
CA GLY A 26 9.42 -1.56 9.59
C GLY A 26 8.19 -2.41 9.23
N LEU A 27 7.10 -1.76 8.84
CA LEU A 27 5.94 -2.40 8.24
C LEU A 27 5.93 -2.06 6.75
N PHE A 28 5.95 -3.10 5.90
CA PHE A 28 6.11 -2.94 4.47
C PHE A 28 5.06 -3.73 3.70
N MET A 29 4.50 -3.10 2.68
CA MET A 29 3.78 -3.80 1.63
C MET A 29 4.78 -4.41 0.64
N GLU A 30 4.65 -5.69 0.33
CA GLU A 30 5.43 -6.35 -0.71
C GLU A 30 5.04 -5.86 -2.13
N PRO A 31 5.94 -5.94 -3.12
CA PRO A 31 7.31 -6.41 -3.02
C PRO A 31 8.24 -5.38 -2.35
N VAL A 32 9.10 -5.85 -1.43
CA VAL A 32 10.08 -5.03 -0.71
C VAL A 32 11.42 -5.76 -0.66
N ASN A 33 12.53 -5.02 -0.67
CA ASN A 33 13.84 -5.59 -0.42
C ASN A 33 13.96 -6.01 1.06
N THR A 34 14.20 -7.29 1.30
CA THR A 34 14.38 -7.87 2.65
C THR A 34 15.82 -8.25 2.93
N GLU A 35 16.77 -7.81 2.10
CA GLU A 35 18.19 -8.09 2.32
C GLU A 35 18.65 -7.51 3.67
N GLY A 36 19.30 -8.34 4.49
CA GLY A 36 19.73 -7.97 5.84
C GLY A 36 18.62 -7.84 6.89
N LEU A 37 17.39 -8.18 6.53
CA LEU A 37 16.24 -8.17 7.44
C LEU A 37 15.79 -9.60 7.79
N ASP A 38 15.30 -9.76 9.00
CA ASP A 38 14.37 -10.81 9.36
C ASP A 38 12.96 -10.24 9.27
N TYR A 39 11.99 -11.05 8.87
CA TYR A 39 10.62 -10.58 8.69
C TYR A 39 9.58 -11.68 8.88
N ILE A 40 8.37 -11.24 9.15
CA ILE A 40 7.18 -12.08 9.20
C ILE A 40 6.12 -11.44 8.30
N ARG A 41 5.46 -12.27 7.48
CA ARG A 41 4.28 -11.84 6.74
C ARG A 41 3.08 -11.86 7.67
N ILE A 42 2.47 -10.69 7.90
CA ILE A 42 1.34 -10.53 8.83
C ILE A 42 -0.01 -10.41 8.12
N MET A 43 0.02 -10.17 6.81
CA MET A 43 -1.16 -10.14 5.96
C MET A 43 -0.79 -10.77 4.61
N ASP A 44 -1.50 -11.83 4.23
CA ASP A 44 -1.18 -12.61 3.03
C ASP A 44 -1.85 -12.05 1.77
N SER A 45 -2.96 -11.32 1.91
CA SER A 45 -3.69 -10.79 0.78
C SER A 45 -4.43 -9.50 1.15
N ASP A 46 -4.00 -8.40 0.55
CA ASP A 46 -4.69 -7.11 0.56
C ASP A 46 -4.98 -6.72 -0.89
N HIS A 47 -6.25 -6.69 -1.27
CA HIS A 47 -6.66 -6.55 -2.67
C HIS A 47 -6.41 -5.15 -3.19
N TRP A 48 -6.01 -5.05 -4.44
CA TRP A 48 -5.95 -3.79 -5.14
C TRP A 48 -7.36 -3.30 -5.49
N VAL A 49 -7.58 -2.02 -5.22
CA VAL A 49 -8.86 -1.33 -5.42
C VAL A 49 -8.67 -0.02 -6.16
N VAL A 50 -9.75 0.44 -6.76
CA VAL A 50 -9.87 1.80 -7.30
C VAL A 50 -10.89 2.57 -6.48
N GLY A 51 -10.50 3.77 -6.04
CA GLY A 51 -11.39 4.71 -5.36
C GLY A 51 -12.09 5.63 -6.36
N MET A 52 -13.33 6.00 -6.05
CA MET A 52 -14.13 6.91 -6.85
C MET A 52 -15.22 7.57 -6.00
N LYS A 53 -15.84 8.61 -6.52
CA LYS A 53 -17.00 9.23 -5.86
C LYS A 53 -18.19 8.27 -5.86
N PRO A 54 -19.10 8.37 -4.87
CA PRO A 54 -20.28 7.50 -4.80
C PRO A 54 -21.25 7.65 -5.98
N ASP A 55 -21.27 8.81 -6.60
CA ASP A 55 -22.09 9.13 -7.77
C ASP A 55 -21.44 8.78 -9.12
N ASP A 56 -20.22 8.22 -9.09
CA ASP A 56 -19.52 7.78 -10.30
C ASP A 56 -20.21 6.54 -10.89
N PRO A 57 -20.38 6.45 -12.23
CA PRO A 57 -20.96 5.27 -12.87
C PRO A 57 -20.23 3.96 -12.53
N LEU A 58 -18.92 3.99 -12.31
CA LEU A 58 -18.14 2.81 -11.93
C LEU A 58 -18.45 2.34 -10.49
N ALA A 59 -19.00 3.21 -9.66
CA ALA A 59 -19.36 2.85 -8.29
C ALA A 59 -20.50 1.81 -8.22
N CYS A 60 -21.29 1.64 -9.29
CA CYS A 60 -22.35 0.63 -9.37
C CYS A 60 -21.82 -0.76 -9.74
N LYS A 61 -20.55 -0.88 -10.17
CA LYS A 61 -19.94 -2.15 -10.54
C LYS A 61 -19.50 -2.94 -9.31
N GLU A 62 -19.48 -4.26 -9.43
CA GLU A 62 -18.95 -5.15 -8.40
C GLU A 62 -17.41 -5.08 -8.36
N TYR A 63 -16.78 -4.99 -9.53
CA TYR A 63 -15.34 -4.92 -9.73
C TYR A 63 -15.00 -4.03 -10.92
N ILE A 64 -13.75 -3.59 -11.01
CA ILE A 64 -13.22 -2.71 -12.05
C ILE A 64 -12.24 -3.48 -12.93
N THR A 65 -12.47 -3.43 -14.24
CA THR A 65 -11.61 -4.04 -15.25
C THR A 65 -10.61 -3.02 -15.81
N ARG A 66 -9.64 -3.51 -16.58
CA ARG A 66 -8.66 -2.65 -17.28
C ARG A 66 -9.35 -1.66 -18.22
N ASP A 67 -10.36 -2.13 -18.96
CA ASP A 67 -11.07 -1.31 -19.94
C ASP A 67 -11.83 -0.16 -19.29
N ASP A 68 -12.26 -0.33 -18.05
CA ASP A 68 -12.92 0.73 -17.28
C ASP A 68 -11.98 1.88 -16.94
N LEU A 69 -10.66 1.67 -16.95
CA LEU A 69 -9.66 2.60 -16.45
C LEU A 69 -8.81 3.25 -17.55
N ILE A 70 -8.81 2.74 -18.79
CA ILE A 70 -7.93 3.22 -19.86
C ILE A 70 -8.08 4.73 -20.08
N ASP A 71 -9.31 5.22 -20.11
CA ASP A 71 -9.62 6.63 -20.39
C ASP A 71 -9.81 7.47 -19.11
N LYS A 72 -9.53 6.91 -17.93
CA LYS A 72 -9.72 7.60 -16.67
C LYS A 72 -8.43 8.29 -16.20
N PRO A 73 -8.52 9.48 -15.57
CA PRO A 73 -7.37 10.12 -14.95
C PRO A 73 -6.98 9.37 -13.68
N LEU A 74 -5.93 8.54 -13.76
CA LEU A 74 -5.50 7.70 -12.64
C LEU A 74 -4.55 8.44 -11.70
N ILE A 75 -4.64 8.11 -10.41
CA ILE A 75 -3.68 8.51 -9.38
C ILE A 75 -2.95 7.25 -8.93
N LEU A 76 -1.69 7.08 -9.35
CA LEU A 76 -0.92 5.88 -9.08
C LEU A 76 0.05 6.04 -7.91
N PRO A 77 0.40 4.94 -7.22
CA PRO A 77 1.46 4.93 -6.22
C PRO A 77 2.83 5.27 -6.82
N LYS A 78 3.67 5.99 -6.05
CA LYS A 78 5.01 6.40 -6.52
C LYS A 78 6.02 5.24 -6.57
N ARG A 79 5.86 4.19 -5.76
CA ARG A 79 6.84 3.08 -5.68
C ARG A 79 7.00 2.34 -7.00
N ARG A 80 8.24 2.24 -7.49
CA ARG A 80 8.56 1.58 -8.77
C ARG A 80 8.10 0.12 -8.83
N ASN A 81 8.34 -0.66 -7.77
CA ASN A 81 7.94 -2.07 -7.73
C ASN A 81 6.43 -2.22 -7.81
N VAL A 82 5.69 -1.36 -7.12
CA VAL A 82 4.22 -1.31 -7.19
C VAL A 82 3.75 -0.90 -8.57
N GLN A 83 4.39 0.10 -9.19
CA GLN A 83 4.08 0.47 -10.58
C GLN A 83 4.34 -0.67 -11.55
N SER A 84 5.38 -1.49 -11.31
CA SER A 84 5.66 -2.67 -12.12
C SER A 84 4.57 -3.74 -11.99
N GLU A 85 4.02 -3.96 -10.79
CA GLU A 85 2.88 -4.86 -10.59
C GLU A 85 1.64 -4.36 -11.34
N LEU A 86 1.32 -3.07 -11.21
CA LEU A 86 0.22 -2.45 -11.93
C LEU A 86 0.46 -2.47 -13.46
N ALA A 87 1.69 -2.23 -13.90
CA ALA A 87 2.05 -2.35 -15.31
C ALA A 87 1.83 -3.76 -15.85
N ASN A 88 2.19 -4.79 -15.06
CA ASN A 88 1.91 -6.18 -15.41
C ASN A 88 0.40 -6.45 -15.48
N TRP A 89 -0.37 -5.91 -14.54
CA TRP A 89 -1.81 -6.07 -14.53
C TRP A 89 -2.47 -5.40 -15.74
N PHE A 90 -2.10 -4.17 -16.09
CA PHE A 90 -2.60 -3.47 -17.29
C PHE A 90 -2.05 -4.07 -18.60
N GLY A 91 -0.88 -4.72 -18.54
CA GLY A 91 -0.23 -5.33 -19.71
C GLY A 91 0.12 -4.29 -20.76
N LYS A 92 -0.19 -4.61 -22.04
CA LYS A 92 0.11 -3.74 -23.20
C LYS A 92 -0.57 -2.37 -23.16
N ASP A 93 -1.61 -2.23 -22.35
CA ASP A 93 -2.38 -0.98 -22.26
C ASP A 93 -1.84 -0.01 -21.23
N PHE A 94 -0.84 -0.40 -20.42
CA PHE A 94 -0.22 0.47 -19.42
C PHE A 94 0.29 1.80 -20.00
N ASN A 95 0.90 1.75 -21.19
CA ASN A 95 1.43 2.95 -21.85
C ASN A 95 0.34 3.89 -22.43
N LYS A 96 -0.90 3.45 -22.44
CA LYS A 96 -2.05 4.24 -22.91
C LYS A 96 -2.78 4.94 -21.76
N LEU A 97 -2.45 4.59 -20.52
CA LEU A 97 -3.12 5.13 -19.35
C LEU A 97 -2.92 6.63 -19.21
N HIS A 98 -3.98 7.32 -18.85
CA HIS A 98 -3.90 8.72 -18.44
C HIS A 98 -3.53 8.78 -16.95
N ILE A 99 -2.22 8.78 -16.65
CA ILE A 99 -1.72 8.95 -15.28
C ILE A 99 -1.72 10.44 -14.97
N ALA A 100 -2.78 10.91 -14.30
CA ALA A 100 -2.93 12.33 -13.95
C ALA A 100 -1.99 12.73 -12.79
N PHE A 101 -1.81 11.84 -11.82
CA PHE A 101 -0.96 12.10 -10.65
C PHE A 101 -0.23 10.83 -10.17
N ILE A 102 0.90 11.07 -9.51
CA ILE A 102 1.65 10.05 -8.77
C ILE A 102 1.72 10.50 -7.32
N SER A 103 1.21 9.67 -6.40
CA SER A 103 1.20 9.97 -4.96
C SER A 103 2.06 8.98 -4.18
N ASN A 104 2.75 9.48 -3.15
CA ASN A 104 3.52 8.65 -2.23
C ASN A 104 2.67 8.09 -1.07
N LEU A 105 1.52 8.70 -0.79
CA LEU A 105 0.60 8.30 0.27
C LEU A 105 -0.82 8.14 -0.27
N GLY A 106 -1.48 7.02 0.08
CA GLY A 106 -2.86 6.72 -0.32
C GLY A 106 -3.86 7.74 0.22
N THR A 107 -3.64 8.30 1.41
CA THR A 107 -4.49 9.34 2.00
C THR A 107 -4.54 10.60 1.13
N ASN A 108 -3.40 11.04 0.59
CA ASN A 108 -3.37 12.20 -0.32
C ASN A 108 -4.13 11.90 -1.61
N ALA A 109 -3.95 10.71 -2.17
CA ALA A 109 -4.69 10.26 -3.34
C ALA A 109 -6.21 10.23 -3.10
N GLY A 110 -6.63 9.77 -1.90
CA GLY A 110 -8.04 9.81 -1.48
C GLY A 110 -8.59 11.24 -1.44
N VAL A 111 -7.88 12.18 -0.81
CA VAL A 111 -8.29 13.59 -0.79
C VAL A 111 -8.43 14.17 -2.20
N MET A 112 -7.48 13.89 -3.09
CA MET A 112 -7.55 14.32 -4.49
C MET A 112 -8.78 13.77 -5.20
N ALA A 113 -9.13 12.50 -4.94
CA ALA A 113 -10.31 11.87 -5.53
C ALA A 113 -11.64 12.49 -5.03
N THR A 114 -11.73 12.90 -3.77
CA THR A 114 -12.94 13.59 -3.26
C THR A 114 -13.20 14.90 -4.02
N HIS A 115 -12.15 15.53 -4.55
CA HIS A 115 -12.24 16.74 -5.38
C HIS A 115 -12.36 16.44 -6.89
N GLY A 116 -12.53 15.18 -7.27
CA GLY A 116 -12.70 14.79 -8.67
C GLY A 116 -11.45 14.87 -9.53
N LEU A 117 -10.26 14.88 -8.91
CA LEU A 117 -8.98 15.00 -9.62
C LEU A 117 -8.51 13.69 -10.27
N GLY A 118 -9.13 12.57 -9.94
CA GLY A 118 -8.80 11.29 -10.55
C GLY A 118 -9.19 10.08 -9.69
N TYR A 119 -8.83 8.91 -10.19
CA TYR A 119 -9.17 7.61 -9.62
C TYR A 119 -7.92 7.03 -8.94
N PRO A 120 -7.83 7.05 -7.60
CA PRO A 120 -6.70 6.47 -6.89
C PRO A 120 -6.71 4.95 -6.98
N VAL A 121 -5.58 4.38 -7.37
CA VAL A 121 -5.32 2.95 -7.29
C VAL A 121 -4.55 2.68 -6.00
N SER A 122 -5.10 1.85 -5.13
CA SER A 122 -4.56 1.59 -3.78
C SER A 122 -4.87 0.16 -3.35
N ILE A 123 -4.48 -0.21 -2.14
CA ILE A 123 -4.87 -1.47 -1.50
C ILE A 123 -6.08 -1.25 -0.58
N GLU A 124 -6.92 -2.26 -0.45
CA GLU A 124 -8.19 -2.20 0.31
C GLU A 124 -7.96 -1.81 1.77
N GLY A 125 -6.92 -2.38 2.41
CA GLY A 125 -6.58 -2.06 3.79
C GLY A 125 -6.21 -0.59 4.03
N ALA A 126 -5.59 0.08 3.05
CA ALA A 126 -5.26 1.50 3.15
C ALA A 126 -6.48 2.41 2.95
N THR A 127 -7.54 1.91 2.32
CA THR A 127 -8.76 2.67 1.99
C THR A 127 -9.90 2.42 2.97
N LYS A 128 -9.77 1.45 3.84
CA LYS A 128 -10.80 1.02 4.80
C LYS A 128 -11.33 2.14 5.71
N TYR A 129 -10.54 3.19 5.92
CA TYR A 129 -10.90 4.32 6.75
C TYR A 129 -11.35 5.55 5.95
N TRP A 130 -11.53 5.42 4.64
CA TRP A 130 -12.14 6.47 3.85
C TRP A 130 -13.62 6.59 4.17
N ARG A 131 -14.12 7.81 4.14
CA ARG A 131 -15.54 8.09 4.35
C ARG A 131 -16.33 7.63 3.13
N GLU A 132 -17.22 6.67 3.31
CA GLU A 132 -18.04 6.08 2.23
C GLU A 132 -18.99 7.08 1.57
N ASP A 133 -19.36 8.15 2.26
CA ASP A 133 -20.13 9.26 1.70
C ASP A 133 -19.32 10.16 0.77
N LEU A 134 -17.98 10.06 0.80
CA LEU A 134 -17.07 10.83 -0.07
C LEU A 134 -16.39 9.96 -1.11
N LEU A 135 -16.02 8.75 -0.77
CA LEU A 135 -15.31 7.81 -1.64
C LEU A 135 -15.81 6.39 -1.41
N VAL A 136 -16.10 5.70 -2.49
CA VAL A 136 -16.30 4.25 -2.52
C VAL A 136 -15.14 3.59 -3.25
N GLN A 137 -14.96 2.30 -3.01
CA GLN A 137 -13.90 1.53 -3.64
C GLN A 137 -14.45 0.26 -4.29
N ARG A 138 -13.79 -0.18 -5.36
CA ARG A 138 -14.09 -1.45 -6.04
C ARG A 138 -12.80 -2.18 -6.36
N ARG A 139 -12.81 -3.50 -6.18
CA ARG A 139 -11.65 -4.35 -6.46
C ARG A 139 -11.35 -4.39 -7.95
N LEU A 140 -10.07 -4.55 -8.26
CA LEU A 140 -9.63 -4.80 -9.63
C LEU A 140 -9.97 -6.22 -10.06
N TYR A 141 -10.32 -6.41 -11.32
CA TYR A 141 -10.51 -7.73 -11.92
C TYR A 141 -9.76 -7.83 -13.28
N PRO A 142 -8.97 -8.89 -13.53
CA PRO A 142 -8.62 -9.98 -12.62
C PRO A 142 -8.01 -9.50 -11.31
N GLU A 143 -8.33 -10.20 -10.21
CA GLU A 143 -7.85 -9.80 -8.89
C GLU A 143 -6.33 -9.82 -8.81
N ILE A 144 -5.77 -8.79 -8.18
CA ILE A 144 -4.39 -8.75 -7.71
C ILE A 144 -4.38 -8.33 -6.25
N SER A 145 -3.42 -8.82 -5.51
CA SER A 145 -3.26 -8.52 -4.09
C SER A 145 -1.81 -8.30 -3.74
N ALA A 146 -1.58 -7.57 -2.66
CA ALA A 146 -0.29 -7.39 -2.05
C ALA A 146 -0.28 -8.07 -0.67
N SER A 147 0.90 -8.49 -0.22
CA SER A 147 1.11 -8.97 1.14
C SER A 147 1.77 -7.88 1.98
N THR A 148 1.62 -7.96 3.29
CA THR A 148 2.29 -7.05 4.23
C THR A 148 3.22 -7.82 5.15
N VAL A 149 4.44 -7.33 5.28
CA VAL A 149 5.47 -7.89 6.16
C VAL A 149 5.82 -6.87 7.26
N ILE A 150 6.10 -7.38 8.44
CA ILE A 150 6.80 -6.66 9.49
C ILE A 150 8.23 -7.17 9.54
N ALA A 151 9.21 -6.26 9.56
CA ALA A 151 10.61 -6.59 9.41
C ALA A 151 11.49 -5.81 10.38
N TRP A 152 12.64 -6.38 10.71
CA TRP A 152 13.67 -5.79 11.56
C TRP A 152 15.06 -6.21 11.08
N ARG A 153 16.10 -5.46 11.44
CA ARG A 153 17.45 -5.77 10.98
C ARG A 153 17.97 -7.03 11.63
N ARG A 154 18.62 -7.87 10.84
CA ARG A 154 19.26 -9.09 11.32
C ARG A 154 20.56 -8.78 12.06
N ASN A 155 20.87 -9.59 13.05
CA ASN A 155 22.18 -9.60 13.73
C ASN A 155 22.59 -8.28 14.39
N ILE A 156 21.62 -7.47 14.86
CA ILE A 156 21.91 -6.31 15.69
C ILE A 156 21.33 -6.47 17.09
N PRO A 157 21.96 -5.90 18.13
CA PRO A 157 21.39 -5.90 19.46
C PRO A 157 20.18 -4.95 19.51
N TYR A 158 19.08 -5.42 20.09
CA TYR A 158 17.89 -4.62 20.35
C TYR A 158 17.70 -4.33 21.82
N SER A 159 16.98 -3.26 22.14
CA SER A 159 16.52 -3.03 23.50
C SER A 159 15.57 -4.15 23.94
N LEU A 160 15.43 -4.35 25.24
CA LEU A 160 14.51 -5.35 25.78
C LEU A 160 13.08 -5.14 25.30
N ALA A 161 12.65 -3.87 25.14
CA ALA A 161 11.31 -3.56 24.65
C ALA A 161 11.09 -4.03 23.20
N VAL A 162 12.07 -3.77 22.33
CA VAL A 162 12.00 -4.20 20.91
C VAL A 162 12.08 -5.74 20.81
N SER A 163 12.97 -6.37 21.56
CA SER A 163 13.08 -7.84 21.58
C SER A 163 11.77 -8.51 22.00
N LYS A 164 11.13 -7.98 23.05
CA LYS A 164 9.83 -8.48 23.51
C LYS A 164 8.72 -8.25 22.48
N PHE A 165 8.72 -7.11 21.80
CA PHE A 165 7.77 -6.84 20.75
C PHE A 165 7.93 -7.82 19.58
N ILE A 166 9.16 -8.14 19.19
CA ILE A 166 9.45 -9.16 18.15
C ILE A 166 8.98 -10.54 18.59
N GLU A 167 9.21 -10.93 19.86
CA GLU A 167 8.69 -12.17 20.42
C GLU A 167 7.16 -12.27 20.33
N GLU A 168 6.45 -11.22 20.71
CA GLU A 168 4.98 -11.15 20.65
C GLU A 168 4.46 -11.24 19.20
N ILE A 169 5.10 -10.57 18.26
CA ILE A 169 4.74 -10.67 16.82
C ILE A 169 4.92 -12.10 16.32
N ASN A 170 6.01 -12.77 16.69
CA ASN A 170 6.24 -14.16 16.31
C ASN A 170 5.17 -15.10 16.89
N ALA A 171 4.76 -14.86 18.14
CA ALA A 171 3.71 -15.64 18.80
C ALA A 171 2.30 -15.37 18.19
N PHE A 172 2.04 -14.14 17.71
CA PHE A 172 0.76 -13.78 17.10
C PHE A 172 0.47 -14.55 15.80
N LYS A 173 1.51 -14.99 15.10
CA LYS A 173 1.38 -15.73 13.84
C LYS A 173 1.40 -17.27 14.00
N ALA A 174 1.80 -17.77 15.17
CA ALA A 174 1.81 -19.19 15.47
C ALA A 174 0.41 -19.68 15.84
#